data_bab92a404aa2c3aedd9d776ea4b851d5
#
_entry.id   bab92a404aa2c3aedd9d776ea4b851d5
#
_cell.length_a   1.000
_cell.length_b   1.000
_cell.length_c   1.000
_cell.angle_alpha   90.00
_cell.angle_beta   90.00
_cell.angle_gamma   90.00
#
_symmetry.space_group_name_H-M   'P 1'
#
loop_
_entity.id
_entity.type
_entity.pdbx_description
1 polymer ?
#
loop_
_entity_poly.entity_id
_entity_poly.type
_entity_poly.pdbx_seq_one_letter_code
_entity_poly.pdbx_strand_id
1 'polypeptide(L)'
;VSNVTDMGHMFESAVAFNSDLSGWDVSNVIDMNSMFKGASYFNQNISEWDTAKVENMNFVFNGAGSFNQDISNWDVSNVKSMSGMFFGAESFNQNMKDWNTSNVTDMSMMFYFADSFNGDISGWDVSKVTNMSIMFCDAKMFNQDLSNWNVSNVIDMSDMFFLARSFNQDISKWDVSNVTTMNSMFQGAVLFNQDISSWDVSSVSDMGFMFYGADLFNQNISNWNVSQVTVMNGMFALTKAFNQDISNWNVSNVNRMDYMFTFSESFNQNISNWDVSDVTNMTGMFSRAAKFDHDLSKWDVSDVTSMNNMFHGVTLSTANYDAILNNWSELVLQNNVNFDGGNSKYSSAAEAARAKIISDFNWTITDGGME
;
A
#
# COMPACT_ATOMS: atom_id res chain seq x y z
N VAL A 1 27.83 -34.13 1.83
CA VAL A 1 27.65 -32.99 2.77
C VAL A 1 26.92 -33.37 4.07
N SER A 2 26.74 -34.68 4.33
CA SER A 2 25.87 -35.23 5.40
C SER A 2 26.13 -34.71 6.84
N ASN A 3 27.28 -34.13 7.11
CA ASN A 3 27.61 -33.56 8.44
C ASN A 3 27.52 -32.02 8.49
N VAL A 4 27.08 -31.38 7.39
CA VAL A 4 26.95 -29.91 7.30
C VAL A 4 25.65 -29.48 7.97
N THR A 5 25.72 -28.50 8.87
CA THR A 5 24.56 -27.95 9.58
C THR A 5 24.24 -26.51 9.13
N ASP A 6 25.17 -25.85 8.48
CA ASP A 6 25.03 -24.49 7.97
C ASP A 6 25.48 -24.43 6.51
N MET A 7 24.55 -24.09 5.63
CA MET A 7 24.77 -23.88 4.20
C MET A 7 24.47 -22.43 3.80
N GLY A 8 24.40 -21.53 4.79
CA GLY A 8 24.18 -20.11 4.53
C GLY A 8 25.22 -19.55 3.56
N HIS A 9 24.75 -18.75 2.60
CA HIS A 9 25.58 -18.05 1.60
C HIS A 9 26.45 -18.94 0.68
N MET A 10 26.26 -20.28 0.67
CA MET A 10 27.17 -21.21 -0.01
C MET A 10 27.37 -20.92 -1.50
N PHE A 11 26.30 -20.53 -2.20
CA PHE A 11 26.33 -20.15 -3.62
C PHE A 11 25.87 -18.70 -3.84
N GLU A 12 26.00 -17.85 -2.80
CA GLU A 12 25.61 -16.45 -2.92
C GLU A 12 26.42 -15.76 -4.05
N SER A 13 25.69 -15.07 -4.92
CA SER A 13 26.26 -14.35 -6.08
C SER A 13 26.98 -15.26 -7.10
N ALA A 14 26.81 -16.58 -7.02
CA ALA A 14 27.32 -17.51 -7.99
C ALA A 14 26.43 -17.53 -9.26
N VAL A 15 26.41 -16.42 -10.00
CA VAL A 15 25.48 -16.13 -11.12
C VAL A 15 25.36 -17.28 -12.10
N ALA A 16 26.49 -17.88 -12.52
CA ALA A 16 26.54 -18.94 -13.52
C ALA A 16 26.38 -20.36 -12.95
N PHE A 17 26.21 -20.48 -11.63
CA PHE A 17 26.11 -21.79 -10.98
C PHE A 17 24.81 -22.49 -11.38
N ASN A 18 24.93 -23.68 -11.93
CA ASN A 18 23.79 -24.54 -12.29
C ASN A 18 24.22 -26.03 -12.32
N SER A 19 25.07 -26.46 -11.39
CA SER A 19 25.49 -27.86 -11.30
C SER A 19 24.47 -28.69 -10.53
N ASP A 20 24.37 -29.97 -10.85
CA ASP A 20 23.49 -30.91 -10.20
C ASP A 20 23.87 -31.10 -8.71
N LEU A 21 22.88 -30.90 -7.83
CA LEU A 21 22.98 -31.07 -6.40
C LEU A 21 22.01 -32.15 -5.86
N SER A 22 21.36 -32.91 -6.75
CA SER A 22 20.33 -33.89 -6.37
C SER A 22 20.82 -34.98 -5.42
N GLY A 23 22.10 -35.30 -5.50
CA GLY A 23 22.73 -36.28 -4.61
C GLY A 23 23.22 -35.76 -3.26
N TRP A 24 22.95 -34.52 -2.92
CA TRP A 24 23.39 -33.97 -1.64
C TRP A 24 22.48 -34.42 -0.49
N ASP A 25 23.09 -34.91 0.58
CA ASP A 25 22.39 -35.16 1.84
C ASP A 25 22.41 -33.91 2.71
N VAL A 26 21.27 -33.22 2.78
CA VAL A 26 21.08 -31.98 3.55
C VAL A 26 20.31 -32.20 4.85
N SER A 27 20.07 -33.46 5.23
CA SER A 27 19.24 -33.87 6.38
C SER A 27 19.68 -33.35 7.75
N ASN A 28 20.89 -32.80 7.84
CA ASN A 28 21.40 -32.16 9.06
C ASN A 28 21.51 -30.65 8.99
N VAL A 29 21.08 -30.05 7.88
CA VAL A 29 21.15 -28.58 7.70
C VAL A 29 20.08 -27.89 8.54
N ILE A 30 20.49 -26.86 9.27
CA ILE A 30 19.63 -26.03 10.13
C ILE A 30 19.46 -24.64 9.50
N ASP A 31 20.50 -24.15 8.83
CA ASP A 31 20.50 -22.80 8.21
C ASP A 31 20.79 -22.90 6.70
N MET A 32 19.85 -22.36 5.90
CA MET A 32 19.99 -22.20 4.44
C MET A 32 19.93 -20.73 4.01
N ASN A 33 20.10 -19.79 4.95
CA ASN A 33 20.00 -18.35 4.63
C ASN A 33 20.84 -17.97 3.41
N SER A 34 20.23 -17.33 2.43
CA SER A 34 20.91 -16.82 1.24
C SER A 34 21.69 -17.85 0.42
N MET A 35 21.38 -19.15 0.55
CA MET A 35 22.17 -20.23 -0.06
C MET A 35 22.38 -20.05 -1.57
N PHE A 36 21.33 -19.68 -2.30
CA PHE A 36 21.37 -19.43 -3.77
C PHE A 36 21.09 -17.97 -4.11
N LYS A 37 21.28 -17.05 -3.17
CA LYS A 37 21.02 -15.63 -3.42
C LYS A 37 21.88 -15.11 -4.55
N GLY A 38 21.25 -14.57 -5.60
CA GLY A 38 21.93 -14.08 -6.80
C GLY A 38 22.51 -15.16 -7.70
N ALA A 39 22.21 -16.43 -7.47
CA ALA A 39 22.54 -17.54 -8.38
C ALA A 39 21.53 -17.57 -9.55
N SER A 40 21.58 -16.57 -10.43
CA SER A 40 20.52 -16.24 -11.39
C SER A 40 20.19 -17.35 -12.38
N TYR A 41 21.14 -18.22 -12.73
CA TYR A 41 20.94 -19.35 -13.63
C TYR A 41 20.65 -20.67 -12.94
N PHE A 42 20.63 -20.70 -11.59
CA PHE A 42 20.37 -21.92 -10.86
C PHE A 42 18.93 -22.41 -11.09
N ASN A 43 18.81 -23.65 -11.59
CA ASN A 43 17.51 -24.31 -11.82
C ASN A 43 17.65 -25.84 -11.81
N GLN A 44 18.42 -26.41 -10.86
CA GLN A 44 18.58 -27.84 -10.74
C GLN A 44 17.55 -28.44 -9.79
N ASN A 45 17.22 -29.71 -10.04
CA ASN A 45 16.27 -30.46 -9.23
C ASN A 45 16.83 -30.72 -7.83
N ILE A 46 16.13 -30.21 -6.82
CA ILE A 46 16.42 -30.37 -5.39
C ILE A 46 15.18 -30.84 -4.61
N SER A 47 14.20 -31.44 -5.31
CA SER A 47 12.92 -31.88 -4.73
C SER A 47 13.08 -32.93 -3.64
N GLU A 48 14.14 -33.75 -3.71
CA GLU A 48 14.39 -34.85 -2.79
C GLU A 48 15.22 -34.44 -1.55
N TRP A 49 15.50 -33.15 -1.38
CA TRP A 49 16.20 -32.70 -0.19
C TRP A 49 15.36 -32.85 1.07
N ASP A 50 15.93 -33.50 2.10
CA ASP A 50 15.33 -33.56 3.44
C ASP A 50 15.60 -32.25 4.19
N THR A 51 14.61 -31.40 4.26
CA THR A 51 14.69 -30.05 4.86
C THR A 51 14.09 -30.00 6.27
N ALA A 52 13.75 -31.16 6.85
CA ALA A 52 13.00 -31.26 8.11
C ALA A 52 13.67 -30.56 9.32
N LYS A 53 15.00 -30.33 9.28
CA LYS A 53 15.71 -29.62 10.37
C LYS A 53 15.95 -28.16 10.11
N VAL A 54 15.59 -27.64 8.91
CA VAL A 54 15.85 -26.24 8.56
C VAL A 54 14.96 -25.30 9.37
N GLU A 55 15.59 -24.36 10.05
CA GLU A 55 14.91 -23.31 10.83
C GLU A 55 14.91 -21.94 10.15
N ASN A 56 15.86 -21.69 9.23
CA ASN A 56 16.04 -20.41 8.56
C ASN A 56 16.13 -20.60 7.05
N MET A 57 15.15 -20.04 6.32
CA MET A 57 15.09 -20.04 4.86
C MET A 57 15.07 -18.62 4.27
N ASN A 58 15.60 -17.63 5.00
CA ASN A 58 15.62 -16.27 4.51
C ASN A 58 16.46 -16.17 3.24
N PHE A 59 15.91 -15.49 2.22
CA PHE A 59 16.61 -15.16 0.98
C PHE A 59 17.21 -16.36 0.22
N VAL A 60 16.76 -17.60 0.46
CA VAL A 60 17.37 -18.81 -0.16
C VAL A 60 17.49 -18.66 -1.68
N PHE A 61 16.44 -18.26 -2.37
CA PHE A 61 16.39 -18.09 -3.82
C PHE A 61 16.29 -16.61 -4.26
N ASN A 62 16.72 -15.67 -3.40
CA ASN A 62 16.68 -14.26 -3.74
C ASN A 62 17.52 -13.99 -4.99
N GLY A 63 16.89 -13.45 -6.04
CA GLY A 63 17.55 -13.19 -7.33
C GLY A 63 17.95 -14.45 -8.13
N ALA A 64 17.47 -15.62 -7.75
CA ALA A 64 17.61 -16.84 -8.55
C ALA A 64 16.56 -16.83 -9.69
N GLY A 65 16.71 -15.91 -10.63
CA GLY A 65 15.70 -15.58 -11.64
C GLY A 65 15.21 -16.75 -12.50
N SER A 66 16.07 -17.77 -12.72
CA SER A 66 15.71 -18.97 -13.51
C SER A 66 15.10 -20.09 -12.66
N PHE A 67 15.12 -20.00 -11.32
CA PHE A 67 14.68 -21.10 -10.46
C PHE A 67 13.17 -21.32 -10.57
N ASN A 68 12.78 -22.54 -10.96
CA ASN A 68 11.38 -22.97 -11.07
C ASN A 68 11.22 -24.48 -10.84
N GLN A 69 12.00 -25.08 -9.95
CA GLN A 69 11.87 -26.50 -9.66
C GLN A 69 10.80 -26.76 -8.59
N ASP A 70 10.20 -27.94 -8.68
CA ASP A 70 9.22 -28.40 -7.71
C ASP A 70 9.90 -28.67 -6.35
N ILE A 71 9.46 -27.94 -5.34
CA ILE A 71 9.89 -28.06 -3.93
C ILE A 71 8.71 -28.30 -3.00
N SER A 72 7.58 -28.75 -3.53
CA SER A 72 6.35 -29.00 -2.77
C SER A 72 6.53 -30.05 -1.66
N ASN A 73 7.50 -30.97 -1.84
CA ASN A 73 7.82 -32.00 -0.86
C ASN A 73 8.74 -31.55 0.29
N TRP A 74 9.25 -30.31 0.25
CA TRP A 74 10.09 -29.84 1.35
C TRP A 74 9.32 -29.77 2.66
N ASP A 75 9.89 -30.33 3.72
CA ASP A 75 9.36 -30.14 5.07
C ASP A 75 9.86 -28.81 5.64
N VAL A 76 8.93 -27.85 5.76
CA VAL A 76 9.20 -26.51 6.29
C VAL A 76 8.63 -26.32 7.71
N SER A 77 8.24 -27.43 8.37
CA SER A 77 7.53 -27.38 9.66
C SER A 77 8.35 -26.79 10.80
N ASN A 78 9.68 -26.77 10.70
CA ASN A 78 10.56 -26.14 11.68
C ASN A 78 11.03 -24.74 11.31
N VAL A 79 10.67 -24.24 10.11
CA VAL A 79 11.10 -22.93 9.64
C VAL A 79 10.41 -21.81 10.43
N LYS A 80 11.20 -20.86 10.90
CA LYS A 80 10.75 -19.70 11.70
C LYS A 80 10.65 -18.42 10.87
N SER A 81 11.48 -18.30 9.83
CA SER A 81 11.47 -17.14 8.94
C SER A 81 11.74 -17.55 7.48
N MET A 82 10.94 -16.95 6.58
CA MET A 82 11.03 -17.12 5.12
C MET A 82 11.15 -15.76 4.42
N SER A 83 11.66 -14.74 5.13
CA SER A 83 11.77 -13.38 4.59
C SER A 83 12.57 -13.40 3.28
N GLY A 84 12.01 -12.82 2.22
CA GLY A 84 12.65 -12.69 0.91
C GLY A 84 13.04 -14.01 0.23
N MET A 85 12.46 -15.16 0.63
CA MET A 85 12.89 -16.47 0.12
C MET A 85 12.91 -16.56 -1.41
N PHE A 86 11.92 -15.97 -2.08
CA PHE A 86 11.79 -15.95 -3.54
C PHE A 86 11.85 -14.53 -4.11
N PHE A 87 12.43 -13.58 -3.38
CA PHE A 87 12.60 -12.21 -3.86
C PHE A 87 13.35 -12.22 -5.21
N GLY A 88 12.73 -11.70 -6.28
CA GLY A 88 13.33 -11.65 -7.61
C GLY A 88 13.53 -13.03 -8.27
N ALA A 89 12.87 -14.05 -7.79
CA ALA A 89 12.80 -15.35 -8.45
C ALA A 89 11.75 -15.28 -9.59
N GLU A 90 12.07 -14.55 -10.64
CA GLU A 90 11.15 -14.12 -11.71
C GLU A 90 10.39 -15.26 -12.39
N SER A 91 11.02 -16.45 -12.50
CA SER A 91 10.44 -17.63 -13.16
C SER A 91 9.67 -18.54 -12.20
N PHE A 92 9.81 -18.34 -10.87
CA PHE A 92 9.25 -19.27 -9.89
C PHE A 92 7.73 -19.26 -9.90
N ASN A 93 7.11 -20.45 -10.10
CA ASN A 93 5.65 -20.60 -10.13
C ASN A 93 5.22 -22.02 -9.74
N GLN A 94 5.67 -22.51 -8.59
CA GLN A 94 5.31 -23.84 -8.11
C GLN A 94 4.23 -23.77 -7.02
N ASN A 95 3.42 -24.83 -6.93
CA ASN A 95 2.43 -24.97 -5.87
C ASN A 95 3.10 -25.44 -4.57
N MET A 96 2.77 -24.77 -3.48
CA MET A 96 3.32 -25.07 -2.15
C MET A 96 2.20 -25.20 -1.09
N LYS A 97 0.99 -25.57 -1.54
CA LYS A 97 -0.21 -25.61 -0.71
C LYS A 97 -0.04 -26.41 0.57
N ASP A 98 0.70 -27.54 0.46
CA ASP A 98 0.83 -28.52 1.55
C ASP A 98 1.99 -28.20 2.52
N TRP A 99 2.69 -27.08 2.32
CA TRP A 99 3.71 -26.67 3.27
C TRP A 99 3.12 -26.36 4.65
N ASN A 100 3.68 -26.94 5.69
CA ASN A 100 3.34 -26.63 7.08
C ASN A 100 4.09 -25.38 7.54
N THR A 101 3.45 -24.21 7.41
CA THR A 101 4.04 -22.90 7.78
C THR A 101 3.71 -22.46 9.20
N SER A 102 3.14 -23.34 10.03
CA SER A 102 2.60 -23.02 11.36
C SER A 102 3.62 -22.48 12.38
N ASN A 103 4.91 -22.53 12.09
CA ASN A 103 5.96 -21.96 12.94
C ASN A 103 6.58 -20.67 12.37
N VAL A 104 6.17 -20.24 11.17
CA VAL A 104 6.72 -19.04 10.53
C VAL A 104 6.14 -17.80 11.18
N THR A 105 7.03 -16.85 11.51
CA THR A 105 6.66 -15.56 12.13
C THR A 105 6.92 -14.36 11.22
N ASP A 106 7.77 -14.52 10.19
CA ASP A 106 8.14 -13.47 9.25
C ASP A 106 8.09 -14.00 7.80
N MET A 107 7.22 -13.40 6.98
CA MET A 107 7.07 -13.69 5.55
C MET A 107 7.29 -12.41 4.71
N SER A 108 7.93 -11.40 5.28
CA SER A 108 8.19 -10.14 4.57
C SER A 108 8.97 -10.39 3.28
N MET A 109 8.66 -9.61 2.23
CA MET A 109 9.36 -9.65 0.93
C MET A 109 9.39 -11.03 0.22
N MET A 110 8.61 -12.04 0.70
CA MET A 110 8.80 -13.44 0.29
C MET A 110 8.72 -13.63 -1.23
N PHE A 111 7.81 -12.96 -1.91
CA PHE A 111 7.61 -13.02 -3.37
C PHE A 111 7.80 -11.66 -4.06
N TYR A 112 8.57 -10.77 -3.45
CA TYR A 112 8.86 -9.46 -4.02
C TYR A 112 9.54 -9.62 -5.40
N PHE A 113 9.01 -8.99 -6.47
CA PHE A 113 9.46 -9.18 -7.86
C PHE A 113 9.44 -10.64 -8.36
N ALA A 114 8.65 -11.53 -7.76
CA ALA A 114 8.43 -12.85 -8.32
C ALA A 114 7.36 -12.77 -9.43
N ASP A 115 7.74 -12.24 -10.59
CA ASP A 115 6.85 -11.80 -11.67
C ASP A 115 5.86 -12.87 -12.15
N SER A 116 6.30 -14.14 -12.22
CA SER A 116 5.51 -15.27 -12.72
C SER A 116 4.71 -15.97 -11.60
N PHE A 117 4.94 -15.61 -10.32
CA PHE A 117 4.38 -16.38 -9.22
C PHE A 117 2.86 -16.28 -9.15
N ASN A 118 2.21 -17.43 -9.26
CA ASN A 118 0.78 -17.62 -9.05
C ASN A 118 0.50 -19.05 -8.54
N GLY A 119 1.44 -19.63 -7.78
CA GLY A 119 1.32 -20.96 -7.18
C GLY A 119 0.30 -20.98 -6.03
N ASP A 120 -0.36 -22.12 -5.83
CA ASP A 120 -1.31 -22.32 -4.74
C ASP A 120 -0.60 -22.34 -3.38
N ILE A 121 -0.99 -21.42 -2.50
CA ILE A 121 -0.53 -21.27 -1.11
C ILE A 121 -1.71 -21.17 -0.14
N SER A 122 -2.90 -21.56 -0.57
CA SER A 122 -4.15 -21.42 0.20
C SER A 122 -4.19 -22.27 1.48
N GLY A 123 -3.33 -23.30 1.57
CA GLY A 123 -3.24 -24.17 2.72
C GLY A 123 -2.31 -23.68 3.83
N TRP A 124 -1.63 -22.57 3.66
CA TRP A 124 -0.66 -22.10 4.64
C TRP A 124 -1.31 -21.64 5.95
N ASP A 125 -0.75 -22.08 7.07
CA ASP A 125 -1.05 -21.54 8.39
C ASP A 125 -0.16 -20.31 8.66
N VAL A 126 -0.76 -19.12 8.58
CA VAL A 126 -0.08 -17.85 8.82
C VAL A 126 -0.42 -17.25 10.19
N SER A 127 -1.02 -18.04 11.07
CA SER A 127 -1.55 -17.55 12.35
C SER A 127 -0.49 -17.02 13.32
N LYS A 128 0.79 -17.31 13.11
CA LYS A 128 1.89 -16.76 13.91
C LYS A 128 2.65 -15.63 13.20
N VAL A 129 2.31 -15.33 11.95
CA VAL A 129 3.02 -14.31 11.19
C VAL A 129 2.65 -12.92 11.74
N THR A 130 3.68 -12.13 12.00
CA THR A 130 3.54 -10.74 12.49
C THR A 130 3.92 -9.70 11.46
N ASN A 131 4.70 -10.09 10.44
CA ASN A 131 5.17 -9.21 9.39
C ASN A 131 4.93 -9.82 8.00
N MET A 132 4.08 -9.15 7.21
CA MET A 132 3.79 -9.49 5.80
C MET A 132 4.14 -8.33 4.85
N SER A 133 4.94 -7.37 5.32
CA SER A 133 5.29 -6.22 4.49
C SER A 133 5.98 -6.66 3.19
N ILE A 134 5.61 -6.01 2.07
CA ILE A 134 6.23 -6.22 0.75
C ILE A 134 6.05 -7.66 0.21
N MET A 135 5.22 -8.53 0.86
CA MET A 135 5.20 -9.97 0.58
C MET A 135 4.95 -10.31 -0.91
N PHE A 136 4.01 -9.65 -1.56
CA PHE A 136 3.65 -9.83 -2.97
C PHE A 136 3.90 -8.57 -3.80
N CYS A 137 4.79 -7.69 -3.34
CA CYS A 137 5.12 -6.45 -4.02
C CYS A 137 5.68 -6.77 -5.42
N ASP A 138 5.07 -6.16 -6.44
CA ASP A 138 5.36 -6.39 -7.86
C ASP A 138 5.33 -7.88 -8.31
N ALA A 139 4.59 -8.73 -7.59
CA ALA A 139 4.24 -10.08 -8.03
C ALA A 139 3.08 -9.99 -9.04
N LYS A 140 3.40 -9.67 -10.28
CA LYS A 140 2.46 -9.20 -11.33
C LYS A 140 1.32 -10.16 -11.65
N MET A 141 1.59 -11.46 -11.60
CA MET A 141 0.64 -12.52 -11.95
C MET A 141 -0.13 -13.06 -10.75
N PHE A 142 0.26 -12.67 -9.52
CA PHE A 142 -0.30 -13.26 -8.30
C PHE A 142 -1.79 -12.94 -8.14
N ASN A 143 -2.60 -13.99 -8.04
CA ASN A 143 -4.05 -13.89 -7.81
C ASN A 143 -4.63 -15.17 -7.19
N GLN A 144 -3.95 -15.77 -6.18
CA GLN A 144 -4.41 -16.97 -5.51
C GLN A 144 -5.32 -16.65 -4.31
N ASP A 145 -6.18 -17.61 -3.97
CA ASP A 145 -7.12 -17.52 -2.86
C ASP A 145 -6.39 -17.48 -1.50
N LEU A 146 -6.60 -16.41 -0.77
CA LEU A 146 -6.08 -16.17 0.57
C LEU A 146 -7.19 -16.05 1.63
N SER A 147 -8.43 -16.39 1.28
CA SER A 147 -9.62 -16.16 2.10
C SER A 147 -9.61 -16.90 3.44
N ASN A 148 -8.81 -17.98 3.55
CA ASN A 148 -8.69 -18.80 4.76
C ASN A 148 -7.49 -18.41 5.64
N TRP A 149 -6.68 -17.44 5.25
CA TRP A 149 -5.54 -17.02 6.05
C TRP A 149 -6.00 -16.33 7.34
N ASN A 150 -5.48 -16.80 8.47
CA ASN A 150 -5.64 -16.13 9.77
C ASN A 150 -4.53 -15.10 9.95
N VAL A 151 -4.82 -13.83 9.63
CA VAL A 151 -3.87 -12.72 9.72
C VAL A 151 -3.97 -11.92 11.03
N SER A 152 -4.70 -12.44 12.02
CA SER A 152 -5.02 -11.71 13.25
C SER A 152 -3.82 -11.28 14.11
N ASN A 153 -2.64 -11.85 13.88
CA ASN A 153 -1.41 -11.45 14.56
C ASN A 153 -0.51 -10.52 13.72
N VAL A 154 -0.91 -10.20 12.49
CA VAL A 154 -0.10 -9.33 11.61
C VAL A 154 -0.17 -7.89 12.09
N ILE A 155 1.00 -7.25 12.19
CA ILE A 155 1.17 -5.85 12.63
C ILE A 155 1.50 -4.95 11.44
N ASP A 156 2.26 -5.46 10.47
CA ASP A 156 2.72 -4.70 9.31
C ASP A 156 2.28 -5.36 8.00
N MET A 157 1.45 -4.63 7.22
CA MET A 157 1.00 -4.99 5.87
C MET A 157 1.43 -3.96 4.82
N SER A 158 2.43 -3.12 5.13
CA SER A 158 2.89 -2.10 4.20
C SER A 158 3.39 -2.74 2.89
N ASP A 159 3.03 -2.13 1.76
CA ASP A 159 3.41 -2.57 0.42
C ASP A 159 3.04 -4.03 0.06
N MET A 160 2.18 -4.72 0.85
CA MET A 160 1.96 -6.17 0.70
C MET A 160 1.56 -6.56 -0.72
N PHE A 161 0.70 -5.78 -1.38
CA PHE A 161 0.25 -5.98 -2.76
C PHE A 161 0.62 -4.81 -3.68
N PHE A 162 1.69 -4.08 -3.34
CA PHE A 162 2.17 -2.98 -4.17
C PHE A 162 2.48 -3.50 -5.59
N LEU A 163 1.86 -2.89 -6.63
CA LEU A 163 1.96 -3.31 -8.04
C LEU A 163 1.58 -4.78 -8.32
N ALA A 164 0.89 -5.47 -7.40
CA ALA A 164 0.30 -6.78 -7.67
C ALA A 164 -0.92 -6.63 -8.61
N ARG A 165 -0.67 -6.39 -9.87
CA ARG A 165 -1.64 -5.89 -10.86
C ARG A 165 -2.79 -6.85 -11.14
N SER A 166 -2.59 -8.16 -10.92
CA SER A 166 -3.61 -9.18 -11.14
C SER A 166 -4.43 -9.48 -9.89
N PHE A 167 -3.99 -9.03 -8.71
CA PHE A 167 -4.60 -9.42 -7.44
C PHE A 167 -6.01 -8.84 -7.28
N ASN A 168 -6.99 -9.72 -7.10
CA ASN A 168 -8.38 -9.37 -6.85
C ASN A 168 -9.15 -10.51 -6.13
N GLN A 169 -8.52 -11.16 -5.13
CA GLN A 169 -9.15 -12.24 -4.38
C GLN A 169 -9.86 -11.72 -3.13
N ASP A 170 -10.86 -12.49 -2.69
CA ASP A 170 -11.66 -12.18 -1.50
C ASP A 170 -10.82 -12.29 -0.22
N ILE A 171 -10.65 -11.16 0.44
CA ILE A 171 -9.96 -11.01 1.74
C ILE A 171 -10.87 -10.37 2.79
N SER A 172 -12.18 -10.41 2.57
CA SER A 172 -13.18 -9.77 3.44
C SER A 172 -13.19 -10.34 4.86
N LYS A 173 -12.73 -11.58 5.04
CA LYS A 173 -12.69 -12.27 6.35
C LYS A 173 -11.42 -12.03 7.16
N TRP A 174 -10.46 -11.30 6.62
CA TRP A 174 -9.24 -11.02 7.35
C TRP A 174 -9.53 -10.18 8.60
N ASP A 175 -9.04 -10.65 9.74
CA ASP A 175 -8.97 -9.87 10.98
C ASP A 175 -7.70 -9.02 10.96
N VAL A 176 -7.87 -7.73 10.64
CA VAL A 176 -6.77 -6.75 10.54
C VAL A 176 -6.69 -5.83 11.76
N SER A 177 -7.38 -6.17 12.85
CA SER A 177 -7.54 -5.31 14.03
C SER A 177 -6.23 -4.97 14.74
N ASN A 178 -5.17 -5.79 14.55
CA ASN A 178 -3.84 -5.54 15.10
C ASN A 178 -2.89 -4.82 14.12
N VAL A 179 -3.31 -4.57 12.88
CA VAL A 179 -2.45 -3.92 11.88
C VAL A 179 -2.29 -2.44 12.21
N THR A 180 -1.05 -1.97 12.26
CA THR A 180 -0.71 -0.58 12.57
C THR A 180 -0.34 0.26 11.35
N THR A 181 0.10 -0.38 10.26
CA THR A 181 0.42 0.28 9.00
C THR A 181 -0.08 -0.50 7.80
N MET A 182 -0.75 0.22 6.89
CA MET A 182 -1.22 -0.25 5.58
C MET A 182 -0.69 0.66 4.46
N ASN A 183 0.43 1.35 4.72
CA ASN A 183 1.04 2.24 3.73
C ASN A 183 1.25 1.48 2.41
N SER A 184 0.79 2.07 1.30
CA SER A 184 0.94 1.52 -0.05
C SER A 184 0.40 0.09 -0.27
N MET A 185 -0.41 -0.48 0.65
CA MET A 185 -0.79 -1.91 0.63
C MET A 185 -1.34 -2.37 -0.72
N PHE A 186 -2.16 -1.56 -1.39
CA PHE A 186 -2.74 -1.85 -2.71
C PHE A 186 -2.31 -0.84 -3.78
N GLN A 187 -1.20 -0.13 -3.57
CA GLN A 187 -0.71 0.84 -4.55
C GLN A 187 -0.44 0.15 -5.89
N GLY A 188 -1.12 0.61 -6.94
CA GLY A 188 -0.98 0.05 -8.30
C GLY A 188 -1.57 -1.35 -8.49
N ALA A 189 -2.33 -1.88 -7.51
CA ALA A 189 -3.14 -3.09 -7.67
C ALA A 189 -4.40 -2.76 -8.50
N VAL A 190 -4.21 -2.55 -9.78
CA VAL A 190 -5.18 -1.94 -10.72
C VAL A 190 -6.52 -2.68 -10.81
N LEU A 191 -6.54 -3.99 -10.55
CA LEU A 191 -7.75 -4.82 -10.61
C LEU A 191 -8.43 -4.98 -9.26
N PHE A 192 -7.77 -4.60 -8.14
CA PHE A 192 -8.30 -4.83 -6.80
C PHE A 192 -9.60 -4.04 -6.57
N ASN A 193 -10.69 -4.76 -6.28
CA ASN A 193 -11.98 -4.17 -5.96
C ASN A 193 -12.82 -5.12 -5.10
N GLN A 194 -12.22 -5.81 -4.11
CA GLN A 194 -12.95 -6.69 -3.20
C GLN A 194 -13.52 -5.94 -2.01
N ASP A 195 -14.60 -6.47 -1.46
CA ASP A 195 -15.28 -5.90 -0.29
C ASP A 195 -14.40 -6.06 0.96
N ILE A 196 -13.99 -4.93 1.51
CA ILE A 196 -13.20 -4.82 2.75
C ILE A 196 -13.92 -3.94 3.79
N SER A 197 -15.23 -3.78 3.65
CA SER A 197 -16.06 -2.95 4.53
C SER A 197 -16.10 -3.46 5.98
N SER A 198 -15.84 -4.75 6.18
CA SER A 198 -15.83 -5.41 7.49
C SER A 198 -14.50 -5.25 8.25
N TRP A 199 -13.46 -4.72 7.63
CA TRP A 199 -12.16 -4.58 8.28
C TRP A 199 -12.21 -3.61 9.46
N ASP A 200 -11.68 -4.03 10.61
CA ASP A 200 -11.42 -3.14 11.75
C ASP A 200 -10.02 -2.51 11.57
N VAL A 201 -10.02 -1.27 11.11
CA VAL A 201 -8.79 -0.50 10.87
C VAL A 201 -8.47 0.48 12.02
N SER A 202 -9.11 0.29 13.18
CA SER A 202 -9.01 1.23 14.31
C SER A 202 -7.62 1.34 14.93
N SER A 203 -6.73 0.38 14.66
CA SER A 203 -5.32 0.43 15.11
C SER A 203 -4.38 1.05 14.09
N VAL A 204 -4.85 1.33 12.86
CA VAL A 204 -3.98 1.81 11.77
C VAL A 204 -3.65 3.29 11.96
N SER A 205 -2.37 3.63 11.91
CA SER A 205 -1.87 5.00 12.00
C SER A 205 -1.40 5.59 10.67
N ASP A 206 -1.02 4.74 9.71
CA ASP A 206 -0.54 5.15 8.38
C ASP A 206 -1.29 4.41 7.27
N MET A 207 -2.02 5.19 6.44
CA MET A 207 -2.73 4.76 5.23
C MET A 207 -2.22 5.50 3.98
N GLY A 208 -1.03 6.11 4.05
CA GLY A 208 -0.47 6.82 2.91
C GLY A 208 -0.38 5.92 1.68
N PHE A 209 -0.81 6.42 0.52
CA PHE A 209 -0.80 5.72 -0.78
C PHE A 209 -1.55 4.38 -0.84
N MET A 210 -2.35 4.00 0.19
CA MET A 210 -2.93 2.66 0.31
C MET A 210 -3.62 2.18 -0.98
N PHE A 211 -4.37 3.04 -1.67
CA PHE A 211 -5.07 2.72 -2.92
C PHE A 211 -4.57 3.55 -4.11
N TYR A 212 -3.38 4.15 -4.02
CA TYR A 212 -2.82 4.94 -5.12
C TYR A 212 -2.79 4.12 -6.42
N GLY A 213 -3.47 4.56 -7.47
CA GLY A 213 -3.51 3.86 -8.75
C GLY A 213 -4.23 2.48 -8.71
N ALA A 214 -5.01 2.19 -7.68
CA ALA A 214 -5.94 1.07 -7.67
C ALA A 214 -7.18 1.44 -8.51
N ASP A 215 -7.04 1.45 -9.82
CA ASP A 215 -7.95 2.06 -10.80
C ASP A 215 -9.42 1.67 -10.62
N LEU A 216 -9.69 0.41 -10.27
CA LEU A 216 -11.05 -0.14 -10.15
C LEU A 216 -11.62 -0.08 -8.73
N PHE A 217 -10.80 0.29 -7.73
CA PHE A 217 -11.27 0.27 -6.34
C PHE A 217 -12.39 1.26 -6.11
N ASN A 218 -13.57 0.75 -5.71
CA ASN A 218 -14.73 1.56 -5.38
C ASN A 218 -15.65 0.84 -4.36
N GLN A 219 -15.07 0.18 -3.33
CA GLN A 219 -15.86 -0.50 -2.31
C GLN A 219 -16.23 0.44 -1.16
N ASN A 220 -17.34 0.11 -0.51
CA ASN A 220 -17.86 0.90 0.60
C ASN A 220 -16.96 0.74 1.85
N ILE A 221 -16.30 1.81 2.24
CA ILE A 221 -15.43 1.90 3.42
C ILE A 221 -15.92 2.98 4.40
N SER A 222 -17.18 3.37 4.31
CA SER A 222 -17.78 4.43 5.13
C SER A 222 -17.75 4.13 6.63
N ASN A 223 -17.73 2.84 7.01
CA ASN A 223 -17.73 2.41 8.41
C ASN A 223 -16.34 2.27 9.02
N TRP A 224 -15.28 2.51 8.28
CA TRP A 224 -13.93 2.45 8.82
C TRP A 224 -13.71 3.48 9.94
N ASN A 225 -13.20 3.01 11.08
CA ASN A 225 -12.75 3.90 12.13
C ASN A 225 -11.31 4.34 11.86
N VAL A 226 -11.16 5.53 11.28
CA VAL A 226 -9.85 6.10 10.91
C VAL A 226 -9.32 7.10 11.96
N SER A 227 -9.89 7.11 13.15
CA SER A 227 -9.57 8.12 14.18
C SER A 227 -8.14 8.08 14.71
N GLN A 228 -7.39 6.99 14.47
CA GLN A 228 -5.97 6.90 14.84
C GLN A 228 -5.03 7.22 13.68
N VAL A 229 -5.57 7.44 12.48
CA VAL A 229 -4.76 7.71 11.29
C VAL A 229 -4.18 9.12 11.34
N THR A 230 -2.87 9.23 11.13
CA THR A 230 -2.14 10.50 11.07
C THR A 230 -1.68 10.85 9.65
N VAL A 231 -1.57 9.84 8.77
CA VAL A 231 -1.03 9.99 7.41
C VAL A 231 -2.01 9.40 6.39
N MET A 232 -2.53 10.25 5.48
CA MET A 232 -3.41 9.86 4.37
C MET A 232 -2.95 10.42 3.01
N ASN A 233 -1.67 10.84 2.91
CA ASN A 233 -1.17 11.41 1.67
C ASN A 233 -1.29 10.43 0.50
N GLY A 234 -1.81 10.90 -0.62
CA GLY A 234 -1.97 10.11 -1.85
C GLY A 234 -2.89 8.89 -1.74
N MET A 235 -3.67 8.72 -0.64
CA MET A 235 -4.41 7.47 -0.36
C MET A 235 -5.28 7.01 -1.53
N PHE A 236 -5.96 7.92 -2.21
CA PHE A 236 -6.81 7.64 -3.37
C PHE A 236 -6.30 8.28 -4.66
N ALA A 237 -5.06 8.77 -4.69
CA ALA A 237 -4.53 9.36 -5.90
C ALA A 237 -4.55 8.36 -7.07
N LEU A 238 -4.94 8.81 -8.27
CA LEU A 238 -5.10 7.97 -9.46
C LEU A 238 -6.11 6.82 -9.32
N THR A 239 -6.92 6.80 -8.26
CA THR A 239 -7.98 5.80 -8.07
C THR A 239 -9.24 6.24 -8.84
N LYS A 240 -9.29 5.95 -10.13
CA LYS A 240 -10.23 6.55 -11.09
C LYS A 240 -11.70 6.27 -10.79
N ALA A 241 -12.01 5.07 -10.24
CA ALA A 241 -13.37 4.64 -9.97
C ALA A 241 -13.93 5.14 -8.63
N PHE A 242 -13.05 5.50 -7.67
CA PHE A 242 -13.45 5.75 -6.29
C PHE A 242 -14.39 6.94 -6.15
N ASN A 243 -15.58 6.67 -5.59
CA ASN A 243 -16.58 7.69 -5.28
C ASN A 243 -17.51 7.25 -4.13
N GLN A 244 -16.97 6.57 -3.11
CA GLN A 244 -17.77 6.14 -1.95
C GLN A 244 -17.85 7.23 -0.89
N ASP A 245 -18.95 7.22 -0.15
CA ASP A 245 -19.21 8.16 0.93
C ASP A 245 -18.24 7.91 2.12
N ILE A 246 -17.39 8.88 2.37
CA ILE A 246 -16.42 8.90 3.48
C ILE A 246 -16.65 10.14 4.38
N SER A 247 -17.81 10.76 4.29
CA SER A 247 -18.15 11.99 5.01
C SER A 247 -18.13 11.84 6.53
N ASN A 248 -18.34 10.61 7.03
CA ASN A 248 -18.36 10.28 8.45
C ASN A 248 -16.97 9.94 9.05
N TRP A 249 -15.93 9.94 8.26
CA TRP A 249 -14.59 9.67 8.77
C TRP A 249 -14.15 10.74 9.78
N ASN A 250 -13.68 10.30 10.94
CA ASN A 250 -12.99 11.19 11.89
C ASN A 250 -11.53 11.33 11.48
N VAL A 251 -11.19 12.44 10.84
CA VAL A 251 -9.84 12.74 10.32
C VAL A 251 -9.10 13.76 11.19
N SER A 252 -9.58 14.05 12.40
CA SER A 252 -9.05 15.12 13.26
C SER A 252 -7.58 14.93 13.69
N ASN A 253 -7.04 13.70 13.60
CA ASN A 253 -5.63 13.44 13.91
C ASN A 253 -4.73 13.44 12.65
N VAL A 254 -5.32 13.63 11.45
CA VAL A 254 -4.54 13.59 10.20
C VAL A 254 -3.79 14.89 9.99
N ASN A 255 -2.47 14.81 9.84
CA ASN A 255 -1.62 15.98 9.59
C ASN A 255 -1.11 16.09 8.13
N ARG A 256 -1.26 15.03 7.33
CA ARG A 256 -0.87 14.99 5.91
C ARG A 256 -1.98 14.45 5.04
N MET A 257 -2.47 15.29 4.12
CA MET A 257 -3.45 14.96 3.10
C MET A 257 -2.99 15.36 1.68
N ASP A 258 -1.67 15.61 1.52
CA ASP A 258 -1.11 15.98 0.22
C ASP A 258 -1.41 14.90 -0.81
N TYR A 259 -1.85 15.30 -2.00
CA TYR A 259 -2.21 14.45 -3.14
C TYR A 259 -3.34 13.44 -2.92
N MET A 260 -4.12 13.51 -1.80
CA MET A 260 -5.05 12.46 -1.39
C MET A 260 -6.03 12.02 -2.50
N PHE A 261 -6.55 12.94 -3.30
CA PHE A 261 -7.47 12.68 -4.41
C PHE A 261 -6.94 13.14 -5.77
N THR A 262 -5.61 13.28 -5.90
CA THR A 262 -5.00 13.69 -7.18
C THR A 262 -5.39 12.71 -8.29
N PHE A 263 -5.93 13.22 -9.43
CA PHE A 263 -6.43 12.41 -10.55
C PHE A 263 -7.53 11.39 -10.19
N SER A 264 -8.24 11.55 -9.06
CA SER A 264 -9.42 10.74 -8.72
C SER A 264 -10.63 11.27 -9.49
N GLU A 265 -10.70 10.91 -10.76
CA GLU A 265 -11.61 11.52 -11.75
C GLU A 265 -13.10 11.39 -11.39
N SER A 266 -13.48 10.35 -10.61
CA SER A 266 -14.87 10.09 -10.23
C SER A 266 -15.25 10.69 -8.88
N PHE A 267 -14.26 11.08 -8.05
CA PHE A 267 -14.52 11.48 -6.68
C PHE A 267 -15.32 12.80 -6.62
N ASN A 268 -16.50 12.73 -6.01
CA ASN A 268 -17.37 13.88 -5.78
C ASN A 268 -18.26 13.66 -4.54
N GLN A 269 -17.64 13.31 -3.39
CA GLN A 269 -18.37 13.15 -2.13
C GLN A 269 -18.21 14.38 -1.25
N ASN A 270 -19.26 14.64 -0.48
CA ASN A 270 -19.28 15.80 0.42
C ASN A 270 -18.48 15.52 1.70
N ILE A 271 -17.31 16.09 1.79
CA ILE A 271 -16.40 15.99 2.94
C ILE A 271 -16.28 17.31 3.72
N SER A 272 -17.25 18.21 3.56
CA SER A 272 -17.25 19.53 4.21
C SER A 272 -17.24 19.50 5.74
N ASN A 273 -17.60 18.37 6.34
CA ASN A 273 -17.63 18.21 7.80
C ASN A 273 -16.33 17.61 8.38
N TRP A 274 -15.34 17.32 7.55
CA TRP A 274 -14.05 16.87 8.06
C TRP A 274 -13.38 17.94 8.91
N ASP A 275 -12.90 17.53 10.08
CA ASP A 275 -12.02 18.36 10.90
C ASP A 275 -10.58 18.22 10.37
N VAL A 276 -10.12 19.28 9.71
CA VAL A 276 -8.79 19.33 9.07
C VAL A 276 -7.86 20.30 9.79
N SER A 277 -8.20 20.69 11.01
CA SER A 277 -7.47 21.72 11.77
C SER A 277 -5.99 21.37 12.02
N ASP A 278 -5.65 20.09 12.13
CA ASP A 278 -4.27 19.62 12.31
C ASP A 278 -3.51 19.42 11.00
N VAL A 279 -4.16 19.62 9.83
CA VAL A 279 -3.53 19.41 8.51
C VAL A 279 -2.60 20.58 8.18
N THR A 280 -1.34 20.27 7.92
CA THR A 280 -0.33 21.28 7.55
C THR A 280 0.01 21.31 6.05
N ASN A 281 -0.29 20.24 5.32
CA ASN A 281 0.03 20.11 3.90
C ASN A 281 -1.16 19.54 3.10
N MET A 282 -1.72 20.36 2.20
CA MET A 282 -2.79 20.02 1.26
C MET A 282 -2.34 20.15 -0.21
N THR A 283 -1.02 20.07 -0.47
CA THR A 283 -0.47 20.13 -1.81
C THR A 283 -1.14 19.12 -2.73
N GLY A 284 -1.69 19.58 -3.85
CA GLY A 284 -2.29 18.73 -4.87
C GLY A 284 -3.50 17.92 -4.45
N MET A 285 -4.12 18.21 -3.28
CA MET A 285 -5.12 17.32 -2.67
C MET A 285 -6.25 16.91 -3.63
N PHE A 286 -6.74 17.82 -4.45
CA PHE A 286 -7.77 17.56 -5.46
C PHE A 286 -7.28 17.80 -6.89
N SER A 287 -5.96 17.89 -7.11
CA SER A 287 -5.43 18.16 -8.44
C SER A 287 -6.00 17.17 -9.46
N ARG A 288 -6.66 17.71 -10.49
CA ARG A 288 -7.32 16.92 -11.56
C ARG A 288 -8.42 15.96 -11.10
N ALA A 289 -8.98 16.15 -9.90
CA ALA A 289 -10.22 15.48 -9.46
C ALA A 289 -11.41 16.14 -10.17
N ALA A 290 -11.61 15.84 -11.45
CA ALA A 290 -12.39 16.64 -12.39
C ALA A 290 -13.87 16.82 -12.03
N LYS A 291 -14.44 15.92 -11.21
CA LYS A 291 -15.85 15.99 -10.79
C LYS A 291 -16.05 16.67 -9.45
N PHE A 292 -14.96 16.96 -8.71
CA PHE A 292 -15.08 17.48 -7.36
C PHE A 292 -15.61 18.93 -7.37
N ASP A 293 -16.78 19.14 -6.76
CA ASP A 293 -17.40 20.47 -6.60
C ASP A 293 -18.24 20.53 -5.31
N HIS A 294 -17.56 20.68 -4.14
CA HIS A 294 -18.23 20.83 -2.85
C HIS A 294 -17.74 22.06 -2.09
N ASP A 295 -18.62 22.56 -1.21
CA ASP A 295 -18.31 23.67 -0.30
C ASP A 295 -17.40 23.18 0.84
N LEU A 296 -16.16 23.68 0.87
CA LEU A 296 -15.18 23.42 1.92
C LEU A 296 -14.98 24.64 2.84
N SER A 297 -15.89 25.58 2.85
CA SER A 297 -15.81 26.82 3.64
C SER A 297 -15.71 26.59 5.15
N LYS A 298 -16.17 25.42 5.63
CA LYS A 298 -16.11 25.04 7.04
C LYS A 298 -14.75 24.52 7.50
N TRP A 299 -13.85 24.22 6.57
CA TRP A 299 -12.53 23.73 6.91
C TRP A 299 -11.72 24.80 7.61
N ASP A 300 -11.18 24.47 8.79
CA ASP A 300 -10.16 25.29 9.43
C ASP A 300 -8.80 24.98 8.79
N VAL A 301 -8.31 25.95 8.01
CA VAL A 301 -7.05 25.86 7.27
C VAL A 301 -5.96 26.75 7.90
N SER A 302 -6.15 27.18 9.16
CA SER A 302 -5.23 28.10 9.84
C SER A 302 -3.81 27.55 10.00
N ASP A 303 -3.66 26.22 10.11
CA ASP A 303 -2.34 25.59 10.24
C ASP A 303 -1.71 25.13 8.92
N VAL A 304 -2.42 25.32 7.81
CA VAL A 304 -1.93 24.88 6.49
C VAL A 304 -0.81 25.77 5.98
N THR A 305 0.34 25.18 5.68
CA THR A 305 1.53 25.87 5.15
C THR A 305 1.75 25.65 3.66
N SER A 306 1.07 24.67 3.04
CA SER A 306 1.20 24.38 1.60
C SER A 306 -0.13 23.94 0.99
N MET A 307 -0.56 24.64 -0.08
CA MET A 307 -1.73 24.34 -0.90
C MET A 307 -1.39 24.42 -2.41
N ASN A 308 -0.11 24.22 -2.75
CA ASN A 308 0.30 24.25 -4.16
C ASN A 308 -0.51 23.24 -4.97
N ASN A 309 -1.04 23.65 -6.13
CA ASN A 309 -1.83 22.79 -7.02
C ASN A 309 -3.07 22.15 -6.36
N MET A 310 -3.60 22.67 -5.24
CA MET A 310 -4.68 22.02 -4.49
C MET A 310 -5.88 21.67 -5.39
N PHE A 311 -6.33 22.62 -6.23
CA PHE A 311 -7.41 22.43 -7.20
C PHE A 311 -6.93 22.51 -8.66
N HIS A 312 -5.65 22.27 -8.93
CA HIS A 312 -5.12 22.33 -10.29
C HIS A 312 -5.97 21.50 -11.27
N GLY A 313 -6.52 22.15 -12.32
CA GLY A 313 -7.36 21.48 -13.31
C GLY A 313 -8.79 21.14 -12.83
N VAL A 314 -9.20 21.61 -11.66
CA VAL A 314 -10.57 21.52 -11.11
C VAL A 314 -11.28 22.86 -11.34
N THR A 315 -12.61 22.81 -11.45
CA THR A 315 -13.47 24.00 -11.52
C THR A 315 -14.58 23.84 -10.48
N LEU A 316 -14.42 24.50 -9.33
CA LEU A 316 -15.51 24.62 -8.38
C LEU A 316 -16.57 25.59 -8.91
N SER A 317 -17.84 25.36 -8.59
CA SER A 317 -18.90 26.34 -8.84
C SER A 317 -18.58 27.66 -8.12
N THR A 318 -18.98 28.78 -8.72
CA THR A 318 -18.76 30.12 -8.15
C THR A 318 -19.29 30.22 -6.72
N ALA A 319 -20.45 29.57 -6.45
CA ALA A 319 -21.04 29.57 -5.12
C ALA A 319 -20.13 28.87 -4.07
N ASN A 320 -19.56 27.71 -4.42
CA ASN A 320 -18.66 26.96 -3.52
C ASN A 320 -17.33 27.71 -3.35
N TYR A 321 -16.79 28.28 -4.43
CA TYR A 321 -15.53 29.01 -4.37
C TYR A 321 -15.66 30.34 -3.59
N ASP A 322 -16.76 31.08 -3.79
CA ASP A 322 -17.08 32.28 -3.00
C ASP A 322 -17.20 31.95 -1.51
N ALA A 323 -17.89 30.86 -1.16
CA ALA A 323 -18.04 30.41 0.21
C ALA A 323 -16.67 30.11 0.87
N ILE A 324 -15.78 29.41 0.15
CA ILE A 324 -14.41 29.13 0.58
C ILE A 324 -13.66 30.44 0.86
N LEU A 325 -13.59 31.36 -0.10
CA LEU A 325 -12.85 32.61 0.04
C LEU A 325 -13.39 33.46 1.20
N ASN A 326 -14.72 33.59 1.30
CA ASN A 326 -15.35 34.39 2.35
C ASN A 326 -15.06 33.84 3.75
N ASN A 327 -15.20 32.54 3.96
CA ASN A 327 -15.01 31.97 5.30
C ASN A 327 -13.53 31.85 5.68
N TRP A 328 -12.66 31.45 4.75
CA TRP A 328 -11.22 31.37 5.03
C TRP A 328 -10.60 32.75 5.31
N SER A 329 -11.15 33.85 4.74
CA SER A 329 -10.69 35.20 5.03
C SER A 329 -10.91 35.63 6.49
N GLU A 330 -11.77 34.94 7.24
CA GLU A 330 -12.04 35.23 8.65
C GLU A 330 -11.15 34.44 9.61
N LEU A 331 -10.35 33.49 9.10
CA LEU A 331 -9.37 32.73 9.87
C LEU A 331 -8.07 33.52 10.05
N VAL A 332 -7.27 33.09 11.04
CA VAL A 332 -5.87 33.56 11.19
C VAL A 332 -4.98 32.58 10.44
N LEU A 333 -4.65 32.93 9.19
CA LEU A 333 -3.97 32.03 8.29
C LEU A 333 -2.43 32.10 8.42
N GLN A 334 -1.75 31.05 7.97
CA GLN A 334 -0.29 31.08 7.80
C GLN A 334 0.11 32.05 6.69
N ASN A 335 1.29 32.69 6.82
CA ASN A 335 1.78 33.62 5.81
C ASN A 335 2.47 32.91 4.64
N ASN A 336 2.45 33.56 3.47
CA ASN A 336 3.19 33.18 2.26
C ASN A 336 2.75 31.81 1.69
N VAL A 337 1.50 31.43 1.84
CA VAL A 337 0.95 30.21 1.26
C VAL A 337 0.64 30.44 -0.22
N ASN A 338 1.00 29.48 -1.08
CA ASN A 338 0.56 29.43 -2.46
C ASN A 338 -0.70 28.58 -2.54
N PHE A 339 -1.82 29.18 -2.92
CA PHE A 339 -3.11 28.51 -3.09
C PHE A 339 -3.50 28.49 -4.58
N ASP A 340 -3.72 27.30 -5.11
CA ASP A 340 -4.24 27.10 -6.46
C ASP A 340 -5.73 26.72 -6.38
N GLY A 341 -6.60 27.67 -6.72
CA GLY A 341 -8.05 27.51 -6.86
C GLY A 341 -8.48 26.90 -8.20
N GLY A 342 -7.53 26.48 -9.03
CA GLY A 342 -7.76 25.86 -10.33
C GLY A 342 -8.36 26.81 -11.36
N ASN A 343 -9.41 26.35 -12.05
CA ASN A 343 -10.15 27.16 -13.01
C ASN A 343 -11.37 27.85 -12.37
N SER A 344 -11.52 27.77 -11.03
CA SER A 344 -12.67 28.30 -10.31
C SER A 344 -12.70 29.83 -10.40
N LYS A 345 -13.88 30.36 -10.65
CA LYS A 345 -14.12 31.82 -10.69
C LYS A 345 -14.84 32.26 -9.42
N TYR A 346 -14.53 33.49 -8.98
CA TYR A 346 -15.25 34.12 -7.88
C TYR A 346 -16.12 35.29 -8.40
N SER A 347 -17.20 35.56 -7.66
CA SER A 347 -18.06 36.70 -7.93
C SER A 347 -17.63 37.96 -7.15
N SER A 348 -18.30 39.10 -7.43
CA SER A 348 -18.10 40.32 -6.65
C SER A 348 -18.37 40.14 -5.14
N ALA A 349 -19.10 39.08 -4.73
CA ALA A 349 -19.38 38.82 -3.33
C ALA A 349 -18.14 38.29 -2.55
N ALA A 350 -17.15 37.75 -3.24
CA ALA A 350 -15.92 37.25 -2.61
C ALA A 350 -14.67 38.10 -2.94
N GLU A 351 -14.79 39.17 -3.74
CA GLU A 351 -13.67 40.03 -4.15
C GLU A 351 -12.92 40.58 -2.93
N ALA A 352 -13.64 41.12 -1.94
CA ALA A 352 -13.05 41.70 -0.73
C ALA A 352 -12.36 40.66 0.14
N ALA A 353 -12.94 39.47 0.29
CA ALA A 353 -12.39 38.38 1.03
C ALA A 353 -11.09 37.85 0.41
N ARG A 354 -11.09 37.65 -0.92
CA ARG A 354 -9.88 37.26 -1.66
C ARG A 354 -8.76 38.30 -1.50
N ALA A 355 -9.09 39.57 -1.62
CA ALA A 355 -8.13 40.66 -1.44
C ALA A 355 -7.56 40.71 -0.02
N LYS A 356 -8.40 40.46 1.01
CA LYS A 356 -8.01 40.39 2.40
C LYS A 356 -7.00 39.23 2.66
N ILE A 357 -7.26 38.01 2.15
CA ILE A 357 -6.33 36.92 2.25
C ILE A 357 -4.95 37.27 1.69
N ILE A 358 -4.92 37.93 0.52
CA ILE A 358 -3.66 38.33 -0.12
C ILE A 358 -2.94 39.42 0.69
N SER A 359 -3.68 40.46 1.16
CA SER A 359 -3.07 41.60 1.84
C SER A 359 -2.59 41.28 3.25
N ASP A 360 -3.37 40.51 4.01
CA ASP A 360 -3.14 40.28 5.43
C ASP A 360 -2.15 39.15 5.67
N PHE A 361 -2.13 38.10 4.79
CA PHE A 361 -1.32 36.90 4.96
C PHE A 361 -0.29 36.67 3.83
N ASN A 362 -0.19 37.60 2.87
CA ASN A 362 0.74 37.51 1.74
C ASN A 362 0.58 36.19 0.94
N TRP A 363 -0.68 35.73 0.75
CA TRP A 363 -0.94 34.57 -0.08
C TRP A 363 -0.78 34.88 -1.58
N THR A 364 -0.30 33.89 -2.33
CA THR A 364 -0.37 33.90 -3.80
C THR A 364 -1.54 33.02 -4.21
N ILE A 365 -2.61 33.62 -4.74
CA ILE A 365 -3.82 32.90 -5.19
C ILE A 365 -3.83 32.86 -6.71
N THR A 366 -3.80 31.63 -7.28
CA THR A 366 -3.99 31.36 -8.71
C THR A 366 -5.38 30.77 -8.90
N ASP A 367 -6.23 31.39 -9.72
CA ASP A 367 -7.62 30.95 -9.98
C ASP A 367 -8.11 31.43 -11.35
N GLY A 368 -9.38 31.15 -11.68
CA GLY A 368 -10.03 31.58 -12.94
C GLY A 368 -10.39 33.07 -13.02
N GLY A 369 -10.08 33.82 -11.95
CA GLY A 369 -10.40 35.24 -11.88
C GLY A 369 -11.87 35.54 -11.55
N MET A 370 -12.23 36.82 -11.64
CA MET A 370 -13.61 37.27 -11.38
C MET A 370 -14.51 36.95 -12.58
N GLU A 371 -15.79 36.58 -12.33
CA GLU A 371 -16.81 36.41 -13.38
C GLU A 371 -17.12 37.70 -14.10
#